data_5bd28145f99ea678e902bc824ef3c7df
#
_entry.id   5bd28145f99ea678e902bc824ef3c7df
#
_cell.length_a   1.000
_cell.length_b   1.000
_cell.length_c   1.000
_cell.angle_alpha   90.00
_cell.angle_beta   90.00
_cell.angle_gamma   90.00
#
_symmetry.space_group_name_H-M   'P 1'
#
loop_
_entity.id
_entity.type
_entity.pdbx_description
1 polymer ?
#
loop_
_entity_poly.entity_id
_entity_poly.type
_entity_poly.pdbx_seq_one_letter_code
_entity_poly.pdbx_strand_id
1 'polypeptide(L)'
;IVLLGLMDDEKFLLTGDAGIEGLNSAMDSNRYYFRKSITGDIMFMQIPHHGGRHNVNPAVLNQLLGNNCGRETDREIVAFVSSVENSDHPYKMVVNAYLRRGAKVMRSGGNSILHRCEMPSRADYNTIESEKFNRYVEEWHD
;
A
#
# COMPACT_ATOMS: atom_id res chain seq x y z
N ILE A 1 -8.87 7.91 -9.96
CA ILE A 1 -8.38 9.07 -9.20
C ILE A 1 -7.34 8.59 -8.22
N VAL A 2 -6.20 9.29 -8.18
CA VAL A 2 -5.15 9.11 -7.16
C VAL A 2 -5.09 10.38 -6.33
N LEU A 3 -5.16 10.25 -5.02
CA LEU A 3 -5.12 11.37 -4.09
C LEU A 3 -3.88 11.26 -3.19
N LEU A 4 -3.03 12.29 -3.22
CA LEU A 4 -1.95 12.48 -2.27
C LEU A 4 -2.36 13.54 -1.25
N GLY A 5 -2.38 13.18 0.00
CA GLY A 5 -2.62 14.10 1.11
C GLY A 5 -1.35 14.29 1.95
N LEU A 6 -1.28 15.44 2.60
CA LEU A 6 -0.22 15.81 3.54
C LEU A 6 -0.89 16.19 4.85
N MET A 7 -0.41 15.63 5.94
CA MET A 7 -0.85 15.96 7.29
C MET A 7 0.36 15.88 8.23
N ASP A 8 0.71 16.98 8.86
CA ASP A 8 1.83 17.11 9.80
C ASP A 8 3.15 16.52 9.24
N ASP A 9 3.49 16.88 7.99
CA ASP A 9 4.63 16.39 7.22
C ASP A 9 4.56 14.92 6.79
N GLU A 10 3.53 14.18 7.18
CA GLU A 10 3.29 12.82 6.76
C GLU A 10 2.48 12.76 5.47
N LYS A 11 2.83 11.83 4.60
CA LYS A 11 2.13 11.60 3.33
C LYS A 11 1.22 10.40 3.41
N PHE A 12 0.00 10.58 2.95
CA PHE A 12 -0.90 9.46 2.69
C PHE A 12 -1.32 9.44 1.23
N LEU A 13 -1.42 8.24 0.66
CA LEU A 13 -1.73 8.02 -0.75
C LEU A 13 -2.95 7.11 -0.90
N LEU A 14 -4.02 7.64 -1.48
CA LEU A 14 -5.20 6.85 -1.84
C LEU A 14 -5.19 6.64 -3.35
N THR A 15 -5.25 5.39 -3.77
CA THR A 15 -5.03 4.98 -5.17
C THR A 15 -6.31 4.58 -5.88
N GLY A 16 -7.38 4.27 -5.14
CA GLY A 16 -8.59 3.67 -5.73
C GLY A 16 -8.24 2.44 -6.56
N ASP A 17 -8.80 2.36 -7.75
CA ASP A 17 -8.55 1.27 -8.71
C ASP A 17 -7.51 1.65 -9.77
N ALA A 18 -6.58 2.55 -9.45
CA ALA A 18 -5.54 2.96 -10.38
C ALA A 18 -4.69 1.77 -10.82
N GLY A 19 -4.49 1.64 -12.13
CA GLY A 19 -3.51 0.73 -12.69
C GLY A 19 -2.13 1.40 -12.79
N ILE A 20 -1.16 0.64 -13.32
CA ILE A 20 0.24 1.05 -13.48
C ILE A 20 0.36 2.42 -14.19
N GLU A 21 -0.38 2.60 -15.28
CA GLU A 21 -0.34 3.86 -16.05
C GLU A 21 -0.90 5.05 -15.24
N GLY A 22 -2.00 4.83 -14.51
CA GLY A 22 -2.60 5.84 -13.65
C GLY A 22 -1.69 6.25 -12.51
N LEU A 23 -0.98 5.30 -11.89
CA LEU A 23 0.00 5.58 -10.84
C LEU A 23 1.22 6.33 -11.39
N ASN A 24 1.74 5.93 -12.55
CA ASN A 24 2.84 6.65 -13.21
C ASN A 24 2.44 8.09 -13.55
N SER A 25 1.27 8.28 -14.17
CA SER A 25 0.75 9.61 -14.50
C SER A 25 0.57 10.49 -13.25
N ALA A 26 0.12 9.93 -12.13
CA ALA A 26 0.00 10.65 -10.87
C ALA A 26 1.37 11.09 -10.34
N MET A 27 2.38 10.20 -10.38
CA MET A 27 3.74 10.52 -9.96
C MET A 27 4.38 11.60 -10.83
N ASP A 28 4.21 11.51 -12.16
CA ASP A 28 4.73 12.50 -13.09
C ASP A 28 4.04 13.87 -12.93
N SER A 29 2.72 13.88 -12.75
CA SER A 29 1.96 15.09 -12.46
C SER A 29 2.42 15.75 -11.17
N ASN A 30 2.61 14.98 -10.12
CA ASN A 30 3.11 15.50 -8.86
C ASN A 30 4.51 16.12 -9.00
N ARG A 31 5.41 15.45 -9.72
CA ARG A 31 6.76 15.97 -10.01
C ARG A 31 6.71 17.25 -10.82
N TYR A 32 5.83 17.31 -11.81
CA TYR A 32 5.70 18.48 -12.67
C TYR A 32 5.14 19.71 -11.94
N TYR A 33 4.02 19.55 -11.22
CA TYR A 33 3.33 20.68 -10.58
C TYR A 33 3.94 21.09 -9.26
N PHE A 34 4.40 20.17 -8.46
CA PHE A 34 4.88 20.46 -7.10
C PHE A 34 6.39 20.40 -6.97
N ARG A 35 7.11 19.98 -8.02
CA ARG A 35 8.58 19.78 -8.05
C ARG A 35 9.08 18.91 -6.89
N LYS A 36 8.23 18.04 -6.38
CA LYS A 36 8.52 17.11 -5.27
C LYS A 36 8.27 15.69 -5.75
N SER A 37 9.04 14.77 -5.25
CA SER A 37 8.76 13.35 -5.43
C SER A 37 7.64 12.90 -4.49
N ILE A 38 6.78 11.99 -4.94
CA ILE A 38 5.90 11.23 -4.04
C ILE A 38 6.75 10.24 -3.23
N THR A 39 7.89 9.82 -3.78
CA THR A 39 8.79 8.81 -3.21
C THR A 39 9.31 9.20 -1.85
N GLY A 40 9.28 8.23 -0.94
CA GLY A 40 9.72 8.40 0.45
C GLY A 40 8.65 9.11 1.30
N ASP A 41 8.71 8.91 2.59
CA ASP A 41 7.84 9.54 3.59
C ASP A 41 6.33 9.25 3.44
N ILE A 42 5.96 8.21 2.67
CA ILE A 42 4.58 7.72 2.68
C ILE A 42 4.40 6.87 3.94
N MET A 43 3.61 7.36 4.88
CA MET A 43 3.27 6.60 6.09
C MET A 43 2.07 5.68 5.89
N PHE A 44 1.12 6.11 5.09
CA PHE A 44 -0.08 5.34 4.79
C PHE A 44 -0.36 5.32 3.31
N MET A 45 -0.67 4.14 2.75
CA MET A 45 -1.18 4.06 1.39
C MET A 45 -2.25 2.99 1.22
N GLN A 46 -3.17 3.27 0.32
CA GLN A 46 -4.10 2.27 -0.16
C GLN A 46 -3.42 1.42 -1.24
N ILE A 47 -3.52 0.10 -1.12
CA ILE A 47 -3.15 -0.84 -2.19
C ILE A 47 -4.25 -0.79 -3.26
N PRO A 48 -3.92 -0.51 -4.53
CA PRO A 48 -4.93 -0.30 -5.56
C PRO A 48 -5.71 -1.58 -5.88
N HIS A 49 -6.95 -1.39 -6.27
CA HIS A 49 -7.83 -2.41 -6.84
C HIS A 49 -7.83 -3.72 -6.04
N HIS A 50 -8.09 -3.61 -4.75
CA HIS A 50 -8.15 -4.74 -3.81
C HIS A 50 -6.88 -5.63 -3.76
N GLY A 51 -5.75 -5.14 -4.25
CA GLY A 51 -4.51 -5.90 -4.37
C GLY A 51 -4.44 -6.76 -5.63
N GLY A 52 -5.03 -6.28 -6.72
CA GLY A 52 -4.95 -6.90 -8.04
C GLY A 52 -3.53 -6.90 -8.60
N ARG A 53 -3.13 -8.04 -9.20
CA ARG A 53 -1.75 -8.25 -9.70
C ARG A 53 -1.35 -7.36 -10.87
N HIS A 54 -2.31 -6.87 -11.63
CA HIS A 54 -2.08 -6.01 -12.81
C HIS A 54 -2.01 -4.51 -12.49
N ASN A 55 -2.28 -4.13 -11.24
CA ASN A 55 -2.36 -2.73 -10.83
C ASN A 55 -1.04 -2.17 -10.32
N VAL A 56 -0.08 -3.03 -10.01
CA VAL A 56 1.25 -2.65 -9.56
C VAL A 56 2.32 -3.53 -10.21
N ASN A 57 3.51 -2.99 -10.33
CA ASN A 57 4.70 -3.73 -10.74
C ASN A 57 5.91 -3.27 -9.90
N PRO A 58 7.05 -3.97 -9.99
CA PRO A 58 8.23 -3.60 -9.22
C PRO A 58 8.71 -2.16 -9.46
N ALA A 59 8.60 -1.64 -10.69
CA ALA A 59 9.05 -0.30 -11.04
C ALA A 59 8.21 0.78 -10.33
N VAL A 60 6.88 0.66 -10.38
CA VAL A 60 5.95 1.55 -9.69
C VAL A 60 6.15 1.49 -8.17
N LEU A 61 6.24 0.28 -7.62
CA LEU A 61 6.45 0.12 -6.17
C LEU A 61 7.80 0.65 -5.71
N ASN A 62 8.85 0.51 -6.51
CA ASN A 62 10.16 1.12 -6.21
C ASN A 62 10.09 2.64 -6.19
N GLN A 63 9.31 3.23 -7.07
CA GLN A 63 9.11 4.69 -7.07
C GLN A 63 8.29 5.16 -5.86
N LEU A 64 7.28 4.42 -5.44
CA LEU A 64 6.40 4.81 -4.33
C LEU A 64 7.02 4.51 -2.95
N LEU A 65 7.57 3.33 -2.77
CA LEU A 65 7.99 2.80 -1.47
C LEU A 65 9.51 2.66 -1.33
N GLY A 66 10.24 2.85 -2.43
CA GLY A 66 11.66 2.54 -2.50
C GLY A 66 11.95 1.09 -2.86
N ASN A 67 13.22 0.79 -3.07
CA ASN A 67 13.68 -0.53 -3.50
C ASN A 67 13.39 -1.62 -2.47
N ASN A 68 13.37 -2.85 -2.94
CA ASN A 68 13.31 -4.03 -2.10
C ASN A 68 14.45 -4.00 -1.06
N CYS A 69 14.09 -4.04 0.21
CA CYS A 69 15.01 -3.95 1.36
C CYS A 69 15.03 -5.25 2.20
N GLY A 70 14.32 -6.28 1.73
CA GLY A 70 14.17 -7.51 2.48
C GLY A 70 12.95 -7.52 3.40
N ARG A 71 12.70 -8.66 4.02
CA ARG A 71 11.47 -8.90 4.80
C ARG A 71 11.53 -8.42 6.25
N GLU A 72 12.72 -8.16 6.75
CA GLU A 72 12.97 -7.80 8.16
C GLU A 72 13.05 -6.28 8.36
N THR A 73 13.07 -5.52 7.28
CA THR A 73 13.11 -4.06 7.35
C THR A 73 11.70 -3.51 7.55
N ASP A 74 11.48 -2.78 8.62
CA ASP A 74 10.27 -2.01 8.86
C ASP A 74 10.56 -0.54 8.50
N ARG A 75 9.79 0.01 7.58
CA ARG A 75 9.85 1.42 7.19
C ARG A 75 8.70 2.24 7.76
N GLU A 76 7.95 1.66 8.70
CA GLU A 76 6.78 2.29 9.31
C GLU A 76 5.64 2.63 8.33
N ILE A 77 5.72 2.10 7.11
CA ILE A 77 4.69 2.29 6.09
C ILE A 77 3.53 1.33 6.36
N VAL A 78 2.33 1.86 6.43
CA VAL A 78 1.10 1.07 6.48
C VAL A 78 0.46 1.03 5.09
N ALA A 79 0.39 -0.16 4.49
CA ALA A 79 -0.29 -0.40 3.22
C ALA A 79 -1.64 -1.09 3.50
N PHE A 80 -2.71 -0.37 3.25
CA PHE A 80 -4.07 -0.85 3.50
C PHE A 80 -4.67 -1.44 2.23
N VAL A 81 -5.30 -2.62 2.36
CA VAL A 81 -6.04 -3.24 1.26
C VAL A 81 -7.49 -3.51 1.67
N SER A 82 -8.41 -2.96 0.88
CA SER A 82 -9.83 -3.25 1.00
C SER A 82 -10.12 -4.58 0.32
N SER A 83 -10.57 -5.58 1.06
CA SER A 83 -11.03 -6.85 0.51
C SER A 83 -11.99 -7.51 1.48
N VAL A 84 -12.86 -8.38 0.98
CA VAL A 84 -13.74 -9.19 1.82
C VAL A 84 -13.07 -10.50 2.22
N GLU A 85 -13.56 -11.12 3.28
CA GLU A 85 -13.15 -12.49 3.63
C GLU A 85 -13.45 -13.46 2.48
N ASN A 86 -12.61 -14.48 2.34
CA ASN A 86 -12.71 -15.50 1.30
C ASN A 86 -12.64 -14.98 -0.15
N SER A 87 -12.14 -13.76 -0.35
CA SER A 87 -11.79 -13.24 -1.68
C SER A 87 -10.42 -13.74 -2.10
N ASP A 88 -10.22 -13.94 -3.42
CA ASP A 88 -8.89 -14.21 -4.00
C ASP A 88 -7.93 -13.02 -3.85
N HIS A 89 -8.46 -11.86 -3.48
CA HIS A 89 -7.70 -10.62 -3.24
C HIS A 89 -7.49 -10.38 -1.74
N PRO A 90 -6.37 -9.76 -1.37
CA PRO A 90 -5.24 -9.39 -2.22
C PRO A 90 -4.46 -10.63 -2.68
N TYR A 91 -3.91 -10.60 -3.89
CA TYR A 91 -2.98 -11.63 -4.33
C TYR A 91 -1.74 -11.66 -3.42
N LYS A 92 -1.31 -12.86 -3.03
CA LYS A 92 -0.15 -13.07 -2.15
C LYS A 92 1.13 -12.48 -2.72
N MET A 93 1.29 -12.54 -4.06
CA MET A 93 2.43 -11.90 -4.73
C MET A 93 2.45 -10.38 -4.55
N VAL A 94 1.27 -9.73 -4.54
CA VAL A 94 1.15 -8.30 -4.29
C VAL A 94 1.49 -7.99 -2.84
N VAL A 95 0.88 -8.71 -1.88
CA VAL A 95 1.22 -8.59 -0.45
C VAL A 95 2.73 -8.71 -0.23
N ASN A 96 3.35 -9.76 -0.78
CA ASN A 96 4.79 -9.98 -0.68
C ASN A 96 5.62 -8.84 -1.26
N ALA A 97 5.16 -8.20 -2.35
CA ALA A 97 5.87 -7.09 -2.97
C ALA A 97 5.92 -5.84 -2.07
N TYR A 98 4.86 -5.58 -1.31
CA TYR A 98 4.81 -4.53 -0.29
C TYR A 98 5.67 -4.88 0.93
N LEU A 99 5.52 -6.09 1.46
CA LEU A 99 6.31 -6.56 2.61
C LEU A 99 7.82 -6.51 2.35
N ARG A 100 8.26 -6.86 1.12
CA ARG A 100 9.68 -6.76 0.74
C ARG A 100 10.20 -5.32 0.68
N ARG A 101 9.33 -4.33 0.71
CA ARG A 101 9.68 -2.90 0.74
C ARG A 101 9.50 -2.27 2.12
N GLY A 102 9.33 -3.12 3.12
CA GLY A 102 9.23 -2.69 4.51
C GLY A 102 7.86 -2.14 4.91
N ALA A 103 6.83 -2.34 4.08
CA ALA A 103 5.47 -1.95 4.44
C ALA A 103 4.77 -3.04 5.25
N LYS A 104 3.96 -2.65 6.22
CA LYS A 104 2.98 -3.50 6.89
C LYS A 104 1.70 -3.52 6.08
N VAL A 105 1.25 -4.68 5.65
CA VAL A 105 0.02 -4.82 4.86
C VAL A 105 -1.15 -5.15 5.79
N MET A 106 -2.16 -4.28 5.80
CA MET A 106 -3.37 -4.43 6.61
C MET A 106 -4.57 -4.70 5.71
N ARG A 107 -5.26 -5.81 5.96
CA ARG A 107 -6.45 -6.23 5.21
C ARG A 107 -7.72 -5.90 5.98
N SER A 108 -8.74 -5.35 5.29
CA SER A 108 -10.02 -5.01 5.94
C SER A 108 -10.85 -6.24 6.35
N GLY A 109 -10.81 -7.30 5.56
CA GLY A 109 -11.63 -8.49 5.80
C GLY A 109 -13.13 -8.20 5.83
N GLY A 110 -13.59 -7.13 5.19
CA GLY A 110 -14.98 -6.67 5.24
C GLY A 110 -15.32 -5.80 6.47
N ASN A 111 -14.35 -5.52 7.34
CA ASN A 111 -14.53 -4.69 8.52
C ASN A 111 -14.06 -3.25 8.29
N SER A 112 -14.55 -2.34 9.13
CA SER A 112 -14.02 -0.98 9.22
C SER A 112 -12.68 -0.99 9.95
N ILE A 113 -11.68 -0.31 9.36
CA ILE A 113 -10.35 -0.17 9.95
C ILE A 113 -10.10 1.29 10.27
N LEU A 114 -9.56 1.55 11.45
CA LEU A 114 -9.06 2.85 11.85
C LEU A 114 -7.52 2.83 11.83
N HIS A 115 -6.93 3.63 10.95
CA HIS A 115 -5.52 3.98 11.03
C HIS A 115 -5.36 5.21 11.92
N ARG A 116 -4.37 5.18 12.82
CA ARG A 116 -4.03 6.30 13.70
C ARG A 116 -2.53 6.41 13.84
N CYS A 117 -2.04 7.63 13.86
CA CYS A 117 -0.67 7.95 14.18
C CYS A 117 -0.68 8.82 15.45
N GLU A 118 0.13 8.47 16.44
CA GLU A 118 0.30 9.21 17.72
C GLU A 118 -0.99 9.58 18.49
N MET A 119 -2.11 8.98 18.13
CA MET A 119 -3.40 9.23 18.77
C MET A 119 -3.70 8.20 19.85
N PRO A 120 -4.44 8.55 20.92
CA PRO A 120 -4.87 7.59 21.94
C PRO A 120 -5.68 6.44 21.35
N SER A 121 -5.61 5.26 21.98
CA SER A 121 -6.43 4.12 21.59
C SER A 121 -7.92 4.41 21.79
N ARG A 122 -8.77 3.94 20.88
CA ARG A 122 -10.21 3.93 21.04
C ARG A 122 -10.64 2.58 21.57
N ALA A 123 -11.52 2.56 22.56
CA ALA A 123 -11.94 1.36 23.27
C ALA A 123 -12.61 0.31 22.37
N ASP A 124 -13.26 0.74 21.29
CA ASP A 124 -14.06 -0.14 20.42
C ASP A 124 -13.25 -0.71 19.22
N TYR A 125 -11.94 -0.45 19.17
CA TYR A 125 -11.08 -0.91 18.06
C TYR A 125 -9.98 -1.84 18.57
N ASN A 126 -9.97 -3.06 18.05
CA ASN A 126 -8.90 -4.02 18.30
C ASN A 126 -7.72 -3.78 17.33
N THR A 127 -6.53 -4.16 17.78
CA THR A 127 -5.35 -4.16 16.90
C THR A 127 -5.51 -5.24 15.84
N ILE A 128 -5.26 -4.89 14.58
CA ILE A 128 -5.26 -5.82 13.44
C ILE A 128 -3.83 -6.30 13.20
N GLU A 129 -3.68 -7.59 12.97
CA GLU A 129 -2.39 -8.15 12.57
C GLU A 129 -2.10 -7.84 11.09
N SER A 130 -0.83 -7.55 10.79
CA SER A 130 -0.35 -7.42 9.43
C SER A 130 -0.40 -8.77 8.70
N GLU A 131 -0.70 -8.74 7.41
CA GLU A 131 -0.54 -9.89 6.53
C GLU A 131 0.89 -10.44 6.58
N LYS A 132 1.01 -11.77 6.50
CA LYS A 132 2.30 -12.46 6.59
C LYS A 132 2.86 -12.77 5.20
N PHE A 133 4.18 -12.80 5.10
CA PHE A 133 4.84 -13.22 3.87
C PHE A 133 4.50 -14.68 3.54
N ASN A 134 4.05 -14.92 2.31
CA ASN A 134 3.73 -16.24 1.82
C ASN A 134 4.79 -16.75 0.85
N ARG A 135 5.34 -17.94 1.10
CA ARG A 135 6.33 -18.56 0.20
C ARG A 135 5.69 -19.07 -1.10
N TYR A 136 4.41 -19.43 -1.04
CA TYR A 136 3.64 -19.96 -2.16
C TYR A 136 2.69 -18.88 -2.63
N VAL A 137 2.96 -18.33 -3.79
CA VAL A 137 2.16 -17.30 -4.44
C VAL A 137 1.42 -17.89 -5.63
N GLU A 138 0.43 -17.16 -6.10
CA GLU A 138 -0.37 -17.51 -7.27
C GLU A 138 0.53 -17.60 -8.52
N GLU A 139 0.36 -18.65 -9.31
CA GLU A 139 1.03 -18.77 -10.60
C GLU A 139 0.46 -17.77 -11.61
N TRP A 140 1.31 -17.27 -12.50
CA TRP A 140 0.86 -16.49 -13.64
C TRP A 140 0.22 -17.45 -14.65
N HIS A 141 -1.07 -17.29 -14.84
CA HIS A 141 -1.75 -17.80 -16.03
C HIS A 141 -2.01 -16.57 -16.91
N ASP A 142 -1.33 -16.53 -18.07
CA ASP A 142 -1.53 -15.51 -19.10
C ASP A 142 -2.92 -15.67 -19.75
#